data_7345ca593ea80595bd37a2f54700e995
#
_entry.id   7345ca593ea80595bd37a2f54700e995
#
_cell.length_a   1.000
_cell.length_b   1.000
_cell.length_c   1.000
_cell.angle_alpha   90.00
_cell.angle_beta   90.00
_cell.angle_gamma   90.00
#
_symmetry.space_group_name_H-M   'P 1'
#
loop_
_entity.id
_entity.type
_entity.pdbx_description
1 polymer ?
#
loop_
_entity_poly.entity_id
_entity_poly.type
_entity_poly.pdbx_seq_one_letter_code
_entity_poly.pdbx_strand_id
1 'polypeptide(L)'
;MRSAFVIAFFLITCLAGAGCIGNSTPAKSTYSVGSNGVLSLSCAPETMNEVVLFSNETYTKSRVVFHTESGNVTGYLATPTVPKAAFVYAPGAGERLAGHEERMVRYASAGFAFFFIDTRGNGGETPGLPFGQQLIQQDFSKFGKGEMPQYYLSICDLVSARKLLAEKYNTPVYATGSSNGGRYAAVAAGIDPEFAGYIGISTSDWGLLDSLNEQGVSGDPIRFAASIEPGTYIGKISPRPVLMYHNATDPIIPFASGEQLFGKAGAPKNFTEFSGDHGINPEVDTLIITQRA
;
A
#
# COMPACT_ATOMS: atom_id res chain seq x y z
N MET A 1 -78.45 16.37 45.30
CA MET A 1 -77.64 15.36 44.63
C MET A 1 -76.52 16.07 43.88
N ARG A 2 -75.35 16.06 44.41
CA ARG A 2 -74.15 16.70 43.80
C ARG A 2 -73.17 15.60 43.46
N SER A 3 -72.95 15.34 42.17
CA SER A 3 -71.94 14.40 41.68
C SER A 3 -70.59 15.08 41.65
N ALA A 4 -69.65 14.49 42.35
CA ALA A 4 -68.26 14.92 42.33
C ALA A 4 -67.50 14.17 41.21
N PHE A 5 -66.96 14.89 40.27
CA PHE A 5 -66.04 14.37 39.27
C PHE A 5 -64.62 14.33 39.88
N VAL A 6 -64.06 13.13 39.94
CA VAL A 6 -62.63 12.92 40.30
C VAL A 6 -61.83 12.94 39.02
N ILE A 7 -60.97 13.92 38.82
CA ILE A 7 -59.98 14.00 37.73
C ILE A 7 -58.71 13.37 38.25
N ALA A 8 -58.37 12.19 37.69
CA ALA A 8 -57.10 11.55 37.93
C ALA A 8 -56.03 12.17 37.01
N PHE A 9 -55.01 12.80 37.59
CA PHE A 9 -53.82 13.30 36.89
C PHE A 9 -52.84 12.13 36.71
N PHE A 10 -52.64 11.69 35.47
CA PHE A 10 -51.55 10.80 35.11
C PHE A 10 -50.26 11.65 34.92
N LEU A 11 -49.32 11.54 35.85
CA LEU A 11 -47.94 12.05 35.64
C LEU A 11 -47.21 11.08 34.74
N ILE A 12 -46.98 11.50 33.50
CA ILE A 12 -46.03 10.82 32.58
C ILE A 12 -44.64 11.33 32.92
N THR A 13 -43.84 10.53 33.63
CA THR A 13 -42.41 10.78 33.80
C THR A 13 -41.67 10.37 32.51
N CYS A 14 -41.31 11.35 31.69
CA CYS A 14 -40.35 11.14 30.62
C CYS A 14 -38.96 10.92 31.24
N LEU A 15 -38.53 9.68 31.30
CA LEU A 15 -37.09 9.38 31.47
C LEU A 15 -36.35 9.79 30.18
N ALA A 16 -35.73 10.95 30.21
CA ALA A 16 -34.74 11.34 29.22
C ALA A 16 -33.51 10.47 29.44
N GLY A 17 -33.38 9.39 28.71
CA GLY A 17 -32.15 8.64 28.58
C GLY A 17 -31.11 9.52 27.90
N ALA A 18 -30.21 10.15 28.67
CA ALA A 18 -29.00 10.76 28.14
C ALA A 18 -28.11 9.64 27.58
N GLY A 19 -28.30 9.29 26.32
CA GLY A 19 -27.32 8.52 25.57
C GLY A 19 -26.04 9.36 25.50
N CYS A 20 -25.01 8.98 26.23
CA CYS A 20 -23.67 9.47 26.02
C CYS A 20 -23.26 9.12 24.58
N ILE A 21 -23.43 10.06 23.66
CA ILE A 21 -22.74 10.01 22.36
C ILE A 21 -21.28 10.24 22.71
N GLY A 22 -20.56 9.16 22.93
CA GLY A 22 -19.11 9.22 23.05
C GLY A 22 -18.56 9.78 21.74
N ASN A 23 -18.11 11.04 21.75
CA ASN A 23 -17.26 11.59 20.72
C ASN A 23 -15.93 10.82 20.77
N SER A 24 -15.89 9.64 20.17
CA SER A 24 -14.62 8.97 19.92
C SER A 24 -13.89 9.82 18.87
N THR A 25 -12.80 10.46 19.28
CA THR A 25 -11.87 11.08 18.34
C THR A 25 -11.56 10.03 17.27
N PRO A 26 -11.65 10.35 15.97
CA PRO A 26 -11.30 9.40 14.92
C PRO A 26 -9.92 8.82 15.19
N ALA A 27 -9.80 7.50 15.06
CA ALA A 27 -8.52 6.82 15.22
C ALA A 27 -7.54 7.37 14.18
N LYS A 28 -6.33 7.72 14.62
CA LYS A 28 -5.28 8.23 13.74
C LYS A 28 -4.25 7.15 13.48
N SER A 29 -3.65 7.18 12.31
CA SER A 29 -2.47 6.39 12.03
C SER A 29 -1.31 6.84 12.93
N THR A 30 -0.59 5.88 13.48
CA THR A 30 0.56 6.14 14.35
C THR A 30 1.76 5.33 13.91
N TYR A 31 2.95 5.80 14.23
CA TYR A 31 4.18 5.07 13.95
C TYR A 31 5.17 5.16 15.10
N SER A 32 6.09 4.21 15.11
CA SER A 32 7.32 4.27 15.88
C SER A 32 8.46 3.70 15.06
N VAL A 33 9.67 4.22 15.28
CA VAL A 33 10.89 3.68 14.64
C VAL A 33 11.87 3.30 15.75
N GLY A 34 12.22 2.02 15.78
CA GLY A 34 13.19 1.49 16.75
C GLY A 34 14.58 2.09 16.60
N SER A 35 15.47 1.80 17.54
CA SER A 35 16.88 2.22 17.47
C SER A 35 17.62 1.61 16.26
N ASN A 36 17.14 0.46 15.76
CA ASN A 36 17.61 -0.22 14.56
C ASN A 36 16.96 0.29 13.26
N GLY A 37 16.19 1.37 13.31
CA GLY A 37 15.51 1.97 12.17
C GLY A 37 14.28 1.20 11.67
N VAL A 38 13.86 0.12 12.32
CA VAL A 38 12.67 -0.63 11.89
C VAL A 38 11.41 0.16 12.23
N LEU A 39 10.57 0.40 11.23
CA LEU A 39 9.27 1.03 11.36
C LEU A 39 8.24 0.04 11.89
N SER A 40 7.49 0.45 12.90
CA SER A 40 6.22 -0.13 13.30
C SER A 40 5.12 0.87 12.96
N LEU A 41 4.10 0.43 12.25
CA LEU A 41 3.06 1.28 11.70
C LEU A 41 1.69 0.72 12.05
N SER A 42 0.84 1.56 12.64
CA SER A 42 -0.56 1.29 12.88
C SER A 42 -1.39 2.21 12.01
N CYS A 43 -2.00 1.66 10.96
CA CYS A 43 -2.82 2.42 10.04
C CYS A 43 -4.23 2.55 10.61
N ALA A 44 -4.78 3.78 10.58
CA ALA A 44 -6.15 4.04 10.99
C ALA A 44 -7.13 3.24 10.11
N PRO A 45 -8.28 2.82 10.65
CA PRO A 45 -9.34 2.26 9.82
C PRO A 45 -9.84 3.32 8.84
N GLU A 46 -10.10 2.88 7.62
CA GLU A 46 -10.55 3.73 6.52
C GLU A 46 -11.96 3.34 6.10
N THR A 47 -12.74 4.31 5.69
CA THR A 47 -13.98 4.05 4.97
C THR A 47 -13.72 4.05 3.47
N MET A 48 -14.47 3.25 2.75
CA MET A 48 -14.24 3.03 1.34
C MET A 48 -15.53 3.18 0.53
N ASN A 49 -15.41 3.84 -0.62
CA ASN A 49 -16.44 3.88 -1.66
C ASN A 49 -15.93 3.19 -2.92
N GLU A 50 -16.71 2.27 -3.45
CA GLU A 50 -16.43 1.60 -4.71
C GLU A 50 -17.52 1.95 -5.74
N VAL A 51 -17.09 2.34 -6.94
CA VAL A 51 -17.99 2.63 -8.07
C VAL A 51 -17.58 1.74 -9.23
N VAL A 52 -18.51 0.89 -9.68
CA VAL A 52 -18.29 0.05 -10.86
C VAL A 52 -18.26 0.94 -12.11
N LEU A 53 -17.18 0.86 -12.86
CA LEU A 53 -16.99 1.58 -14.11
C LEU A 53 -17.34 0.73 -15.33
N PHE A 54 -17.12 -0.57 -15.24
CA PHE A 54 -17.37 -1.54 -16.30
C PHE A 54 -17.59 -2.94 -15.70
N SER A 55 -18.47 -3.72 -16.29
CA SER A 55 -18.65 -5.13 -15.93
C SER A 55 -19.10 -5.94 -17.13
N ASN A 56 -18.57 -7.16 -17.26
CA ASN A 56 -19.00 -8.17 -18.22
C ASN A 56 -18.95 -9.56 -17.55
N GLU A 57 -19.10 -10.63 -18.32
CA GLU A 57 -19.06 -12.02 -17.82
C GLU A 57 -17.68 -12.44 -17.30
N THR A 58 -16.59 -11.77 -17.72
CA THR A 58 -15.21 -12.13 -17.38
C THR A 58 -14.69 -11.36 -16.19
N TYR A 59 -14.92 -10.04 -16.13
CA TYR A 59 -14.37 -9.18 -15.07
C TYR A 59 -15.23 -7.94 -14.81
N THR A 60 -15.00 -7.38 -13.64
CA THR A 60 -15.50 -6.06 -13.25
C THR A 60 -14.33 -5.12 -13.04
N LYS A 61 -14.43 -3.87 -13.54
CA LYS A 61 -13.50 -2.77 -13.28
C LYS A 61 -14.20 -1.73 -12.42
N SER A 62 -13.58 -1.36 -11.31
CA SER A 62 -14.13 -0.39 -10.36
C SER A 62 -13.11 0.70 -10.04
N ARG A 63 -13.60 1.90 -9.74
CA ARG A 63 -12.85 2.94 -9.05
C ARG A 63 -13.15 2.84 -7.55
N VAL A 64 -12.10 2.81 -6.75
CA VAL A 64 -12.16 2.70 -5.29
C VAL A 64 -11.56 3.95 -4.68
N VAL A 65 -12.24 4.54 -3.71
CA VAL A 65 -11.72 5.68 -2.94
C VAL A 65 -11.69 5.30 -1.48
N PHE A 66 -10.49 5.36 -0.90
CA PHE A 66 -10.30 5.28 0.55
C PHE A 66 -10.37 6.69 1.13
N HIS A 67 -11.21 6.87 2.15
CA HIS A 67 -11.29 8.11 2.91
C HIS A 67 -10.39 7.98 4.14
N THR A 68 -9.22 8.60 4.08
CA THR A 68 -8.22 8.57 5.15
C THR A 68 -8.19 9.87 5.93
N GLU A 69 -7.58 9.87 7.11
CA GLU A 69 -7.37 11.09 7.91
C GLU A 69 -6.52 12.16 7.19
N SER A 70 -5.75 11.75 6.18
CA SER A 70 -4.83 12.61 5.42
C SER A 70 -5.30 12.88 3.98
N GLY A 71 -6.60 12.69 3.73
CA GLY A 71 -7.23 12.91 2.42
C GLY A 71 -7.63 11.63 1.70
N ASN A 72 -8.25 11.77 0.56
CA ASN A 72 -8.70 10.64 -0.24
C ASN A 72 -7.54 10.00 -1.01
N VAL A 73 -7.53 8.67 -1.05
CA VAL A 73 -6.64 7.86 -1.87
C VAL A 73 -7.49 7.11 -2.88
N THR A 74 -7.13 7.23 -4.15
CA THR A 74 -7.85 6.56 -5.24
C THR A 74 -7.10 5.30 -5.67
N GLY A 75 -7.84 4.28 -6.03
CA GLY A 75 -7.33 3.09 -6.67
C GLY A 75 -8.30 2.58 -7.74
N TYR A 76 -7.82 1.69 -8.57
CA TYR A 76 -8.60 1.06 -9.63
C TYR A 76 -8.42 -0.45 -9.57
N LEU A 77 -9.53 -1.15 -9.47
CA LEU A 77 -9.58 -2.59 -9.32
C LEU A 77 -10.17 -3.23 -10.58
N ALA A 78 -9.46 -4.17 -11.18
CA ALA A 78 -10.04 -5.09 -12.15
C ALA A 78 -10.01 -6.51 -11.56
N THR A 79 -11.13 -7.21 -11.55
CA THR A 79 -11.25 -8.51 -10.88
C THR A 79 -12.27 -9.41 -11.55
N PRO A 80 -12.00 -10.73 -11.67
CA PRO A 80 -13.04 -11.71 -11.94
C PRO A 80 -13.96 -11.86 -10.71
N THR A 81 -15.07 -12.59 -10.86
CA THR A 81 -16.00 -12.82 -9.74
C THR A 81 -15.33 -13.52 -8.56
N VAL A 82 -14.46 -14.49 -8.82
CA VAL A 82 -13.69 -15.23 -7.81
C VAL A 82 -12.21 -15.25 -8.23
N PRO A 83 -11.39 -14.32 -7.70
CA PRO A 83 -9.98 -14.28 -8.04
C PRO A 83 -9.19 -15.41 -7.34
N LYS A 84 -8.24 -16.03 -8.04
CA LYS A 84 -7.29 -17.01 -7.50
C LYS A 84 -6.32 -16.39 -6.51
N ALA A 85 -5.89 -15.16 -6.81
CA ALA A 85 -5.06 -14.29 -5.97
C ALA A 85 -5.28 -12.83 -6.35
N ALA A 86 -4.79 -11.91 -5.54
CA ALA A 86 -4.87 -10.47 -5.78
C ALA A 86 -3.48 -9.83 -5.73
N PHE A 87 -3.29 -8.79 -6.51
CA PHE A 87 -2.08 -7.97 -6.55
C PHE A 87 -2.44 -6.54 -6.21
N VAL A 88 -1.92 -6.03 -5.08
CA VAL A 88 -1.92 -4.61 -4.77
C VAL A 88 -0.70 -4.01 -5.44
N TYR A 89 -0.91 -3.24 -6.49
CA TYR A 89 0.15 -2.69 -7.32
C TYR A 89 0.38 -1.21 -7.04
N ALA A 90 1.61 -0.90 -6.61
CA ALA A 90 2.13 0.45 -6.50
C ALA A 90 2.94 0.80 -7.77
N PRO A 91 2.56 1.83 -8.52
CA PRO A 91 3.24 2.24 -9.75
C PRO A 91 4.59 2.91 -9.47
N GLY A 92 5.43 2.96 -10.50
CA GLY A 92 6.65 3.77 -10.51
C GLY A 92 6.35 5.27 -10.43
N ALA A 93 7.38 6.07 -10.15
CA ALA A 93 7.24 7.52 -10.06
C ALA A 93 6.75 8.10 -11.41
N GLY A 94 5.64 8.85 -11.38
CA GLY A 94 5.02 9.45 -12.56
C GLY A 94 4.17 8.50 -13.41
N GLU A 95 4.15 7.20 -13.12
CA GLU A 95 3.25 6.26 -13.80
C GLU A 95 1.80 6.51 -13.39
N ARG A 96 0.89 6.45 -14.36
CA ARG A 96 -0.55 6.71 -14.17
C ARG A 96 -1.38 5.55 -14.66
N LEU A 97 -2.64 5.49 -14.21
CA LEU A 97 -3.61 4.48 -14.59
C LEU A 97 -3.66 4.19 -16.10
N ALA A 98 -3.63 5.23 -16.94
CA ALA A 98 -3.74 5.08 -18.40
C ALA A 98 -2.71 4.12 -19.00
N GLY A 99 -1.50 4.04 -18.44
CA GLY A 99 -0.47 3.08 -18.83
C GLY A 99 -0.69 1.65 -18.33
N HIS A 100 -1.71 1.42 -17.49
CA HIS A 100 -1.94 0.13 -16.82
C HIS A 100 -3.31 -0.50 -17.12
N GLU A 101 -4.17 0.16 -17.88
CA GLU A 101 -5.54 -0.32 -18.11
C GLU A 101 -5.59 -1.69 -18.80
N GLU A 102 -4.78 -1.90 -19.84
CA GLU A 102 -4.69 -3.20 -20.52
C GLU A 102 -4.11 -4.29 -19.62
N ARG A 103 -3.13 -3.94 -18.78
CA ARG A 103 -2.57 -4.83 -17.77
C ARG A 103 -3.63 -5.31 -16.80
N MET A 104 -4.41 -4.40 -16.24
CA MET A 104 -5.48 -4.73 -15.30
C MET A 104 -6.47 -5.72 -15.91
N VAL A 105 -6.87 -5.51 -17.17
CA VAL A 105 -7.76 -6.44 -17.90
C VAL A 105 -7.10 -7.78 -18.13
N ARG A 106 -5.81 -7.81 -18.48
CA ARG A 106 -5.03 -9.03 -18.69
C ARG A 106 -5.00 -9.91 -17.42
N TYR A 107 -4.70 -9.31 -16.25
CA TYR A 107 -4.70 -10.04 -14.98
C TYR A 107 -6.10 -10.53 -14.62
N ALA A 108 -7.13 -9.71 -14.76
CA ALA A 108 -8.49 -10.10 -14.46
C ALA A 108 -8.99 -11.25 -15.38
N SER A 109 -8.66 -11.20 -16.66
CA SER A 109 -8.96 -12.27 -17.63
C SER A 109 -8.21 -13.56 -17.35
N ALA A 110 -7.04 -13.49 -16.70
CA ALA A 110 -6.28 -14.66 -16.26
C ALA A 110 -6.76 -15.21 -14.89
N GLY A 111 -7.77 -14.62 -14.28
CA GLY A 111 -8.35 -15.08 -13.03
C GLY A 111 -7.76 -14.43 -11.77
N PHE A 112 -7.12 -13.27 -11.89
CA PHE A 112 -6.50 -12.54 -10.78
C PHE A 112 -7.16 -11.18 -10.57
N ALA A 113 -7.26 -10.73 -9.32
CA ALA A 113 -7.57 -9.34 -9.05
C ALA A 113 -6.29 -8.48 -9.18
N PHE A 114 -6.38 -7.38 -9.89
CA PHE A 114 -5.30 -6.40 -10.00
C PHE A 114 -5.79 -5.05 -9.51
N PHE A 115 -5.19 -4.57 -8.42
CA PHE A 115 -5.57 -3.31 -7.80
C PHE A 115 -4.43 -2.30 -7.95
N PHE A 116 -4.59 -1.39 -8.90
CA PHE A 116 -3.71 -0.24 -9.11
C PHE A 116 -4.00 0.80 -8.04
N ILE A 117 -3.02 1.12 -7.19
CA ILE A 117 -3.10 2.22 -6.22
C ILE A 117 -2.50 3.47 -6.86
N ASP A 118 -3.29 4.53 -6.97
CA ASP A 118 -2.78 5.84 -7.32
C ASP A 118 -2.01 6.42 -6.13
N THR A 119 -0.71 6.15 -6.09
CA THR A 119 0.15 6.52 -4.96
C THR A 119 0.20 8.04 -4.76
N ARG A 120 0.29 8.46 -3.51
CA ARG A 120 0.30 9.87 -3.11
C ARG A 120 1.34 10.68 -3.88
N GLY A 121 0.88 11.75 -4.52
CA GLY A 121 1.74 12.67 -5.26
C GLY A 121 2.26 12.15 -6.61
N ASN A 122 1.75 11.02 -7.10
CA ASN A 122 2.19 10.45 -8.38
C ASN A 122 1.59 11.16 -9.62
N GLY A 123 0.82 12.23 -9.39
CA GLY A 123 0.21 13.06 -10.45
C GLY A 123 -1.11 12.52 -10.99
N GLY A 124 -1.72 11.53 -10.33
CA GLY A 124 -3.08 11.07 -10.56
C GLY A 124 -4.11 11.85 -9.74
N GLU A 125 -5.08 11.14 -9.16
CA GLU A 125 -6.17 11.71 -8.35
C GLU A 125 -5.81 11.85 -6.87
N THR A 126 -4.83 11.05 -6.38
CA THR A 126 -4.41 11.08 -4.98
C THR A 126 -3.44 12.24 -4.74
N PRO A 127 -3.80 13.19 -3.85
CA PRO A 127 -2.95 14.34 -3.58
C PRO A 127 -1.68 13.94 -2.82
N GLY A 128 -0.66 14.78 -2.92
CA GLY A 128 0.60 14.62 -2.20
C GLY A 128 1.76 15.30 -2.93
N LEU A 129 2.93 15.25 -2.31
CA LEU A 129 4.17 15.67 -2.97
C LEU A 129 4.68 14.55 -3.88
N PRO A 130 5.12 14.88 -5.09
CA PRO A 130 5.75 13.91 -5.96
C PRO A 130 7.04 13.37 -5.33
N PHE A 131 7.39 12.12 -5.67
CA PHE A 131 8.66 11.56 -5.25
C PHE A 131 9.83 12.44 -5.69
N GLY A 132 10.76 12.71 -4.77
CA GLY A 132 11.95 13.52 -5.00
C GLY A 132 12.50 14.12 -3.73
N GLN A 133 13.53 14.95 -3.89
CA GLN A 133 14.23 15.56 -2.78
C GLN A 133 13.31 16.33 -1.82
N GLN A 134 12.34 17.06 -2.35
CA GLN A 134 11.40 17.84 -1.55
C GLN A 134 10.56 16.95 -0.64
N LEU A 135 10.06 15.81 -1.12
CA LEU A 135 9.31 14.84 -0.33
C LEU A 135 10.19 14.29 0.80
N ILE A 136 11.40 13.83 0.50
CA ILE A 136 12.32 13.25 1.50
C ILE A 136 12.66 14.27 2.59
N GLN A 137 12.93 15.53 2.22
CA GLN A 137 13.19 16.59 3.19
C GLN A 137 11.97 16.89 4.08
N GLN A 138 10.78 16.97 3.50
CA GLN A 138 9.54 17.18 4.24
C GLN A 138 9.26 16.00 5.18
N ASP A 139 9.40 14.77 4.71
CA ASP A 139 9.16 13.57 5.49
C ASP A 139 10.15 13.44 6.65
N PHE A 140 11.43 13.75 6.41
CA PHE A 140 12.42 13.81 7.48
C PHE A 140 12.09 14.90 8.53
N SER A 141 11.63 16.08 8.08
CA SER A 141 11.18 17.14 9.00
C SER A 141 9.97 16.70 9.84
N LYS A 142 9.00 16.00 9.23
CA LYS A 142 7.84 15.43 9.95
C LYS A 142 8.29 14.36 10.94
N PHE A 143 9.19 13.47 10.52
CA PHE A 143 9.77 12.43 11.38
C PHE A 143 10.39 13.03 12.66
N GLY A 144 11.22 14.07 12.52
CA GLY A 144 11.86 14.75 13.65
C GLY A 144 10.87 15.43 14.61
N LYS A 145 9.64 15.74 14.15
CA LYS A 145 8.54 16.30 14.96
C LYS A 145 7.59 15.25 15.52
N GLY A 146 7.77 13.97 15.18
CA GLY A 146 6.81 12.90 15.49
C GLY A 146 5.51 12.99 14.67
N GLU A 147 5.49 13.77 13.59
CA GLU A 147 4.38 13.85 12.65
C GLU A 147 4.47 12.74 11.60
N MET A 148 3.33 12.29 11.05
CA MET A 148 3.28 11.20 10.08
C MET A 148 3.88 11.60 8.73
N PRO A 149 4.99 10.97 8.27
CA PRO A 149 5.55 11.17 6.95
C PRO A 149 4.60 10.66 5.83
N GLN A 150 4.63 11.31 4.67
CA GLN A 150 3.84 10.86 3.51
C GLN A 150 4.27 9.45 3.05
N TYR A 151 5.54 9.12 3.14
CA TYR A 151 6.03 7.77 2.82
C TYR A 151 5.31 6.69 3.65
N TYR A 152 5.14 6.92 4.96
CA TYR A 152 4.44 5.98 5.83
C TYR A 152 2.94 5.90 5.54
N LEU A 153 2.33 7.03 5.17
CA LEU A 153 0.94 7.05 4.69
C LEU A 153 0.78 6.20 3.42
N SER A 154 1.72 6.30 2.46
CA SER A 154 1.69 5.46 1.25
C SER A 154 1.82 3.97 1.57
N ILE A 155 2.54 3.60 2.62
CA ILE A 155 2.58 2.21 3.11
C ILE A 155 1.20 1.82 3.69
N CYS A 156 0.58 2.69 4.48
CA CYS A 156 -0.78 2.44 4.99
C CYS A 156 -1.79 2.24 3.85
N ASP A 157 -1.69 3.01 2.78
CA ASP A 157 -2.58 2.87 1.62
C ASP A 157 -2.50 1.46 1.01
N LEU A 158 -1.29 0.89 0.89
CA LEU A 158 -1.09 -0.49 0.41
C LEU A 158 -1.63 -1.53 1.38
N VAL A 159 -1.43 -1.34 2.69
CA VAL A 159 -1.96 -2.22 3.74
C VAL A 159 -3.49 -2.20 3.74
N SER A 160 -4.11 -1.02 3.58
CA SER A 160 -5.56 -0.87 3.49
C SER A 160 -6.13 -1.56 2.25
N ALA A 161 -5.46 -1.41 1.11
CA ALA A 161 -5.82 -2.11 -0.12
C ALA A 161 -5.75 -3.64 0.04
N ARG A 162 -4.73 -4.15 0.72
CA ARG A 162 -4.63 -5.59 1.04
C ARG A 162 -5.82 -6.04 1.90
N LYS A 163 -6.11 -5.32 2.98
CA LYS A 163 -7.24 -5.65 3.88
C LYS A 163 -8.54 -5.73 3.11
N LEU A 164 -8.83 -4.71 2.30
CA LEU A 164 -10.00 -4.69 1.44
C LEU A 164 -10.12 -5.95 0.57
N LEU A 165 -9.05 -6.29 -0.17
CA LEU A 165 -9.09 -7.42 -1.08
C LEU A 165 -9.21 -8.75 -0.35
N ALA A 166 -8.53 -8.90 0.80
CA ALA A 166 -8.61 -10.10 1.62
C ALA A 166 -10.02 -10.30 2.21
N GLU A 167 -10.64 -9.24 2.73
CA GLU A 167 -11.99 -9.29 3.27
C GLU A 167 -13.04 -9.56 2.19
N LYS A 168 -12.90 -8.90 1.03
CA LYS A 168 -13.89 -9.01 -0.05
C LYS A 168 -13.86 -10.35 -0.78
N TYR A 169 -12.66 -10.93 -0.98
CA TYR A 169 -12.48 -12.09 -1.86
C TYR A 169 -11.94 -13.33 -1.15
N ASN A 170 -11.53 -13.23 0.10
CA ASN A 170 -10.89 -14.33 0.87
C ASN A 170 -9.78 -15.03 0.06
N THR A 171 -8.89 -14.25 -0.55
CA THR A 171 -7.85 -14.73 -1.46
C THR A 171 -6.47 -14.23 -1.03
N PRO A 172 -5.37 -14.94 -1.35
CA PRO A 172 -4.02 -14.44 -1.11
C PRO A 172 -3.77 -13.11 -1.82
N VAL A 173 -3.19 -12.15 -1.10
CA VAL A 173 -2.90 -10.80 -1.62
C VAL A 173 -1.39 -10.55 -1.62
N TYR A 174 -0.82 -10.22 -2.78
CA TYR A 174 0.60 -9.92 -2.96
C TYR A 174 0.84 -8.42 -2.99
N ALA A 175 1.87 -7.95 -2.27
CA ALA A 175 2.39 -6.60 -2.45
C ALA A 175 3.23 -6.56 -3.73
N THR A 176 2.85 -5.72 -4.67
CA THR A 176 3.49 -5.67 -5.99
C THR A 176 3.83 -4.23 -6.33
N GLY A 177 4.97 -4.00 -6.98
CA GLY A 177 5.28 -2.65 -7.42
C GLY A 177 6.46 -2.57 -8.37
N SER A 178 6.46 -1.49 -9.15
CA SER A 178 7.50 -1.17 -10.12
C SER A 178 8.32 0.02 -9.65
N SER A 179 9.65 -0.01 -9.85
CA SER A 179 10.53 1.11 -9.55
C SER A 179 10.32 1.65 -8.12
N ASN A 180 9.95 2.92 -7.98
CA ASN A 180 9.58 3.54 -6.70
C ASN A 180 8.45 2.78 -5.97
N GLY A 181 7.43 2.34 -6.70
CA GLY A 181 6.34 1.54 -6.14
C GLY A 181 6.80 0.20 -5.58
N GLY A 182 7.83 -0.42 -6.19
CA GLY A 182 8.46 -1.63 -5.68
C GLY A 182 9.08 -1.44 -4.30
N ARG A 183 9.62 -0.24 -4.02
CA ARG A 183 10.16 0.14 -2.71
C ARG A 183 9.06 0.24 -1.65
N TYR A 184 7.94 0.91 -1.95
CA TYR A 184 6.78 0.95 -1.06
C TYR A 184 6.23 -0.44 -0.77
N ALA A 185 6.10 -1.27 -1.82
CA ALA A 185 5.58 -2.63 -1.69
C ALA A 185 6.48 -3.54 -0.84
N ALA A 186 7.82 -3.41 -0.94
CA ALA A 186 8.77 -4.16 -0.12
C ALA A 186 8.63 -3.81 1.37
N VAL A 187 8.53 -2.53 1.70
CA VAL A 187 8.33 -2.08 3.08
C VAL A 187 6.96 -2.56 3.59
N ALA A 188 5.88 -2.38 2.81
CA ALA A 188 4.54 -2.83 3.17
C ALA A 188 4.50 -4.34 3.47
N ALA A 189 5.07 -5.18 2.58
CA ALA A 189 5.14 -6.62 2.77
C ALA A 189 6.00 -7.03 3.98
N GLY A 190 7.05 -6.25 4.27
CA GLY A 190 7.93 -6.53 5.40
C GLY A 190 7.36 -6.17 6.76
N ILE A 191 6.42 -5.22 6.84
CA ILE A 191 5.76 -4.81 8.09
C ILE A 191 4.39 -5.47 8.29
N ASP A 192 3.68 -5.82 7.21
CA ASP A 192 2.39 -6.50 7.29
C ASP A 192 2.54 -7.98 6.90
N PRO A 193 2.51 -8.92 7.87
CA PRO A 193 2.69 -10.34 7.62
C PRO A 193 1.52 -10.99 6.85
N GLU A 194 0.40 -10.31 6.72
CA GLU A 194 -0.79 -10.81 6.03
C GLU A 194 -0.70 -10.68 4.50
N PHE A 195 0.29 -9.97 3.95
CA PHE A 195 0.59 -10.12 2.53
C PHE A 195 1.08 -11.54 2.24
N ALA A 196 0.59 -12.15 1.18
CA ALA A 196 0.99 -13.50 0.76
C ALA A 196 2.42 -13.59 0.18
N GLY A 197 3.03 -12.45 -0.13
CA GLY A 197 4.39 -12.31 -0.66
C GLY A 197 4.64 -10.95 -1.27
N TYR A 198 5.81 -10.81 -1.89
CA TYR A 198 6.25 -9.58 -2.53
C TYR A 198 6.68 -9.83 -3.97
N ILE A 199 6.34 -8.90 -4.86
CA ILE A 199 6.76 -8.89 -6.27
C ILE A 199 7.31 -7.51 -6.61
N GLY A 200 8.64 -7.43 -6.80
CA GLY A 200 9.34 -6.20 -7.16
C GLY A 200 9.80 -6.20 -8.61
N ILE A 201 9.55 -5.13 -9.35
CA ILE A 201 9.91 -4.99 -10.75
C ILE A 201 10.79 -3.76 -10.94
N SER A 202 11.97 -3.90 -11.56
CA SER A 202 12.93 -2.82 -11.81
C SER A 202 13.12 -1.92 -10.58
N THR A 203 13.39 -2.52 -9.42
CA THR A 203 13.47 -1.82 -8.13
C THR A 203 14.72 -2.19 -7.34
N SER A 204 15.07 -1.37 -6.37
CA SER A 204 16.29 -1.49 -5.55
C SER A 204 16.09 -0.83 -4.19
N ASP A 205 17.10 -0.85 -3.36
CA ASP A 205 17.24 0.08 -2.23
C ASP A 205 17.29 1.55 -2.70
N TRP A 206 17.11 2.47 -1.76
CA TRP A 206 17.35 3.89 -1.99
C TRP A 206 18.86 4.20 -2.00
N GLY A 207 19.64 3.44 -1.24
CA GLY A 207 21.04 3.70 -0.97
C GLY A 207 21.26 4.86 0.03
N LEU A 208 20.22 5.40 0.63
CA LEU A 208 20.31 6.48 1.61
C LEU A 208 21.03 6.03 2.88
N LEU A 209 20.67 4.85 3.38
CA LEU A 209 21.27 4.30 4.59
C LEU A 209 22.76 4.05 4.43
N ASP A 210 23.17 3.44 3.32
CA ASP A 210 24.57 3.16 3.02
C ASP A 210 25.37 4.47 2.88
N SER A 211 24.84 5.44 2.12
CA SER A 211 25.47 6.76 1.95
C SER A 211 25.67 7.52 3.27
N LEU A 212 24.68 7.49 4.16
CA LEU A 212 24.77 8.16 5.47
C LEU A 212 25.76 7.45 6.39
N ASN A 213 25.82 6.11 6.35
CA ASN A 213 26.79 5.32 7.11
C ASN A 213 28.23 5.60 6.67
N GLU A 214 28.48 5.66 5.36
CA GLU A 214 29.80 6.02 4.81
C GLU A 214 30.24 7.41 5.23
N GLN A 215 29.32 8.33 5.43
CA GLN A 215 29.58 9.68 5.93
C GLN A 215 29.72 9.76 7.46
N GLY A 216 29.56 8.65 8.19
CA GLY A 216 29.64 8.61 9.66
C GLY A 216 28.47 9.32 10.35
N VAL A 217 27.34 9.50 9.68
CA VAL A 217 26.13 10.13 10.23
C VAL A 217 25.48 9.17 11.23
N SER A 218 24.89 9.70 12.29
CA SER A 218 24.21 8.93 13.33
C SER A 218 22.89 9.61 13.79
N GLY A 219 22.13 8.92 14.62
CA GLY A 219 20.87 9.46 15.19
C GLY A 219 19.71 9.40 14.22
N ASP A 220 18.86 10.42 14.26
CA ASP A 220 17.59 10.44 13.53
C ASP A 220 17.71 10.33 12.00
N PRO A 221 18.73 10.89 11.32
CA PRO A 221 18.88 10.67 9.89
C PRO A 221 19.05 9.19 9.52
N ILE A 222 19.85 8.44 10.28
CA ILE A 222 20.05 6.99 10.07
C ILE A 222 18.75 6.22 10.36
N ARG A 223 18.06 6.55 11.45
CA ARG A 223 16.79 5.92 11.81
C ARG A 223 15.72 6.16 10.74
N PHE A 224 15.60 7.39 10.25
CA PHE A 224 14.66 7.72 9.19
C PHE A 224 15.04 6.99 7.88
N ALA A 225 16.30 7.06 7.44
CA ALA A 225 16.75 6.37 6.25
C ALA A 225 16.44 4.86 6.32
N ALA A 226 16.82 4.20 7.40
CA ALA A 226 16.56 2.77 7.60
C ALA A 226 15.05 2.44 7.59
N SER A 227 14.20 3.36 8.08
CA SER A 227 12.74 3.15 8.16
C SER A 227 12.04 3.16 6.80
N ILE A 228 12.67 3.72 5.76
CA ILE A 228 12.15 3.76 4.39
C ILE A 228 12.95 2.88 3.42
N GLU A 229 14.05 2.27 3.86
CA GLU A 229 14.94 1.47 3.02
C GLU A 229 14.38 0.05 2.80
N PRO A 230 14.08 -0.38 1.56
CA PRO A 230 13.58 -1.72 1.27
C PRO A 230 14.41 -2.85 1.86
N GLY A 231 15.74 -2.71 1.86
CA GLY A 231 16.66 -3.69 2.41
C GLY A 231 16.53 -3.94 3.91
N THR A 232 15.93 -3.02 4.65
CA THR A 232 15.59 -3.21 6.08
C THR A 232 14.45 -4.22 6.26
N TYR A 233 13.62 -4.42 5.23
CA TYR A 233 12.37 -5.17 5.32
C TYR A 233 12.33 -6.43 4.48
N ILE A 234 13.01 -6.47 3.34
CA ILE A 234 12.86 -7.58 2.37
C ILE A 234 13.19 -8.95 2.99
N GLY A 235 14.15 -9.01 3.90
CA GLY A 235 14.49 -10.23 4.65
C GLY A 235 13.42 -10.69 5.62
N LYS A 236 12.54 -9.79 6.08
CA LYS A 236 11.44 -10.07 7.00
C LYS A 236 10.21 -10.67 6.29
N ILE A 237 10.20 -10.68 4.97
CA ILE A 237 9.11 -11.27 4.18
C ILE A 237 9.14 -12.80 4.27
N SER A 238 10.32 -13.41 4.37
CA SER A 238 10.45 -14.86 4.55
C SER A 238 9.63 -15.35 5.78
N PRO A 239 8.96 -16.52 5.70
CA PRO A 239 9.01 -17.54 4.64
C PRO A 239 8.03 -17.31 3.47
N ARG A 240 7.44 -16.13 3.35
CA ARG A 240 6.60 -15.75 2.20
C ARG A 240 7.48 -15.49 0.98
N PRO A 241 7.02 -15.80 -0.25
CA PRO A 241 7.84 -15.69 -1.45
C PRO A 241 8.20 -14.23 -1.79
N VAL A 242 9.44 -14.04 -2.20
CA VAL A 242 9.98 -12.81 -2.78
C VAL A 242 10.32 -13.07 -4.25
N LEU A 243 9.62 -12.41 -5.15
CA LEU A 243 9.90 -12.46 -6.59
C LEU A 243 10.40 -11.10 -7.05
N MET A 244 11.54 -11.08 -7.73
CA MET A 244 12.03 -9.85 -8.33
C MET A 244 12.30 -10.07 -9.83
N TYR A 245 11.93 -9.06 -10.60
CA TYR A 245 12.10 -9.01 -12.04
C TYR A 245 12.90 -7.76 -12.38
N HIS A 246 13.98 -7.91 -13.16
CA HIS A 246 14.84 -6.77 -13.49
C HIS A 246 15.39 -6.92 -14.91
N ASN A 247 15.43 -5.80 -15.65
CA ASN A 247 16.07 -5.77 -16.96
C ASN A 247 17.59 -5.61 -16.77
N ALA A 248 18.39 -6.49 -17.42
CA ALA A 248 19.85 -6.46 -17.36
C ALA A 248 20.46 -5.12 -17.83
N THR A 249 19.76 -4.42 -18.70
CA THR A 249 20.17 -3.13 -19.28
C THR A 249 19.32 -1.95 -18.82
N ASP A 250 18.70 -2.06 -17.66
CA ASP A 250 17.81 -1.03 -17.10
C ASP A 250 18.55 0.32 -17.04
N PRO A 251 18.05 1.37 -17.75
CA PRO A 251 18.75 2.65 -17.84
C PRO A 251 18.51 3.56 -16.61
N ILE A 252 17.59 3.19 -15.72
CA ILE A 252 17.16 4.00 -14.58
C ILE A 252 17.70 3.43 -13.27
N ILE A 253 17.46 2.14 -13.02
CA ILE A 253 17.94 1.43 -11.84
C ILE A 253 18.89 0.33 -12.31
N PRO A 254 20.20 0.43 -12.02
CA PRO A 254 21.18 -0.57 -12.44
C PRO A 254 20.78 -1.98 -11.97
N PHE A 255 20.95 -2.97 -12.83
CA PHE A 255 20.67 -4.38 -12.54
C PHE A 255 21.31 -4.84 -11.22
N ALA A 256 22.60 -4.50 -11.04
CA ALA A 256 23.35 -4.82 -9.82
C ALA A 256 22.68 -4.27 -8.53
N SER A 257 21.98 -3.14 -8.61
CA SER A 257 21.26 -2.59 -7.46
C SER A 257 20.04 -3.43 -7.10
N GLY A 258 19.35 -3.99 -8.11
CA GLY A 258 18.28 -4.97 -7.92
C GLY A 258 18.78 -6.27 -7.30
N GLU A 259 19.93 -6.79 -7.80
CA GLU A 259 20.60 -7.98 -7.25
C GLU A 259 21.04 -7.78 -5.79
N GLN A 260 21.55 -6.59 -5.44
CA GLN A 260 21.92 -6.26 -4.06
C GLN A 260 20.70 -6.31 -3.12
N LEU A 261 19.58 -5.72 -3.51
CA LEU A 261 18.34 -5.81 -2.73
C LEU A 261 17.88 -7.26 -2.63
N PHE A 262 17.86 -8.01 -3.74
CA PHE A 262 17.49 -9.42 -3.75
C PHE A 262 18.39 -10.28 -2.86
N GLY A 263 19.68 -9.96 -2.79
CA GLY A 263 20.64 -10.62 -1.91
C GLY A 263 20.21 -10.59 -0.42
N LYS A 264 19.54 -9.52 0.00
CA LYS A 264 19.04 -9.32 1.38
C LYS A 264 17.75 -10.11 1.67
N ALA A 265 17.05 -10.61 0.66
CA ALA A 265 15.82 -11.40 0.83
C ALA A 265 16.11 -12.79 1.39
N GLY A 266 15.20 -13.29 2.23
CA GLY A 266 15.17 -14.69 2.68
C GLY A 266 14.45 -15.62 1.70
N ALA A 267 14.67 -16.93 1.83
CA ALA A 267 13.97 -17.92 1.02
C ALA A 267 12.48 -18.07 1.47
N PRO A 268 11.57 -18.47 0.57
CA PRO A 268 11.77 -18.73 -0.85
C PRO A 268 11.86 -17.44 -1.67
N LYS A 269 12.80 -17.39 -2.60
CA LYS A 269 13.00 -16.21 -3.45
C LYS A 269 13.43 -16.59 -4.85
N ASN A 270 13.03 -15.75 -5.83
CA ASN A 270 13.45 -15.89 -7.23
C ASN A 270 13.76 -14.54 -7.84
N PHE A 271 14.85 -14.45 -8.61
CA PHE A 271 15.22 -13.27 -9.39
C PHE A 271 15.20 -13.65 -10.87
N THR A 272 14.42 -12.93 -11.65
CA THR A 272 14.21 -13.23 -13.07
C THR A 272 14.61 -12.01 -13.89
N GLU A 273 15.54 -12.22 -14.81
CA GLU A 273 15.86 -11.24 -15.84
C GLU A 273 14.76 -11.20 -16.89
N PHE A 274 14.44 -10.00 -17.38
CA PHE A 274 13.55 -9.79 -18.50
C PHE A 274 14.13 -8.78 -19.49
N SER A 275 13.54 -8.69 -20.67
CA SER A 275 13.96 -7.75 -21.72
C SER A 275 12.98 -6.57 -21.83
N GLY A 276 13.48 -5.41 -22.23
CA GLY A 276 12.67 -4.22 -22.49
C GLY A 276 13.11 -2.99 -21.72
N ASP A 277 12.18 -2.06 -21.49
CA ASP A 277 12.45 -0.81 -20.82
C ASP A 277 12.40 -0.96 -19.29
N HIS A 278 12.72 0.12 -18.57
CA HIS A 278 12.54 0.21 -17.13
C HIS A 278 11.06 0.06 -16.71
N GLY A 279 10.82 -0.73 -15.66
CA GLY A 279 9.48 -0.93 -15.11
C GLY A 279 8.77 -2.19 -15.64
N ILE A 280 7.49 -2.31 -15.30
CA ILE A 280 6.67 -3.46 -15.66
C ILE A 280 6.23 -3.38 -17.13
N ASN A 281 6.36 -4.48 -17.85
CA ASN A 281 6.00 -4.63 -19.27
C ASN A 281 5.19 -5.90 -19.53
N PRO A 282 4.68 -6.16 -20.76
CA PRO A 282 3.90 -7.35 -21.09
C PRO A 282 4.62 -8.68 -20.89
N GLU A 283 5.95 -8.73 -20.99
CA GLU A 283 6.74 -9.94 -20.71
C GLU A 283 6.68 -10.27 -19.22
N VAL A 284 6.95 -9.28 -18.37
CA VAL A 284 6.86 -9.41 -16.90
C VAL A 284 5.44 -9.80 -16.46
N ASP A 285 4.40 -9.19 -17.04
CA ASP A 285 3.01 -9.56 -16.79
C ASP A 285 2.77 -11.05 -17.07
N THR A 286 3.28 -11.56 -18.20
CA THR A 286 3.16 -12.97 -18.59
C THR A 286 3.89 -13.89 -17.60
N LEU A 287 5.11 -13.52 -17.20
CA LEU A 287 5.90 -14.29 -16.23
C LEU A 287 5.17 -14.37 -14.87
N ILE A 288 4.66 -13.26 -14.37
CA ILE A 288 3.93 -13.23 -13.09
C ILE A 288 2.66 -14.09 -13.17
N ILE A 289 1.84 -13.91 -14.21
CA ILE A 289 0.60 -14.66 -14.41
C ILE A 289 0.89 -16.16 -14.48
N THR A 290 1.88 -16.58 -15.27
CA THR A 290 2.22 -18.00 -15.45
C THR A 290 2.75 -18.63 -14.17
N GLN A 291 3.53 -17.91 -13.37
CA GLN A 291 4.07 -18.41 -12.11
C GLN A 291 3.01 -18.51 -11.00
N ARG A 292 1.85 -17.84 -11.16
CA ARG A 292 0.78 -17.80 -10.17
C ARG A 292 -0.49 -18.53 -10.62
N ALA A 293 -0.60 -18.92 -11.88
CA ALA A 293 -1.69 -19.73 -12.39
C ALA A 293 -1.61 -21.17 -11.88
#